data_5bd7e94f5c6551af6deae4ed1d04f25a
#
_entry.id   5bd7e94f5c6551af6deae4ed1d04f25a
#
_cell.length_a   1.000
_cell.length_b   1.000
_cell.length_c   1.000
_cell.angle_alpha   90.00
_cell.angle_beta   90.00
_cell.angle_gamma   90.00
#
_symmetry.space_group_name_H-M   'P 1'
#
loop_
_entity.id
_entity.type
_entity.pdbx_description
1 polymer ?
#
loop_
_entity_poly.entity_id
_entity_poly.type
_entity_poly.pdbx_seq_one_letter_code
_entity_poly.pdbx_strand_id
1 'polypeptide(L)'
;MNPFFKLLKGCWTVLNFVRNLVMNAVFILFTLCLLTFIGLFAAWAVVSLKNETLKVICDGILTLPLVLPPTVAGFFLLYLFGVKRPIGQFFIEYFSVKIAFSWIATVLAAVTMSFPLMYRSARGAFEQVDQIGRAHV
;
A
#
# COMPACT_ATOMS: atom_id res chain seq x y z
N MET A 1 15.62 28.55 37.57
CA MET A 1 14.65 28.13 36.55
C MET A 1 13.48 27.45 37.27
N ASN A 2 12.31 28.13 37.29
CA ASN A 2 11.18 27.77 38.17
C ASN A 2 10.65 26.37 37.87
N PRO A 3 10.35 25.53 38.89
CA PRO A 3 9.81 24.18 38.72
C PRO A 3 8.48 24.17 37.93
N PHE A 4 7.71 25.24 38.04
CA PHE A 4 6.47 25.45 37.29
C PHE A 4 6.70 25.48 35.77
N PHE A 5 7.81 26.06 35.29
CA PHE A 5 8.15 26.11 33.87
C PHE A 5 8.59 24.74 33.30
N LYS A 6 9.18 23.88 34.13
CA LYS A 6 9.50 22.48 33.77
C LYS A 6 8.24 21.63 33.62
N LEU A 7 7.27 21.81 34.51
CA LEU A 7 5.97 21.12 34.43
C LEU A 7 5.19 21.54 33.21
N LEU A 8 5.13 22.82 32.87
CA LEU A 8 4.48 23.30 31.63
C LEU A 8 5.14 22.77 30.38
N LYS A 9 6.47 22.75 30.31
CA LYS A 9 7.19 22.14 29.18
C LYS A 9 6.91 20.63 29.06
N GLY A 10 6.89 19.91 30.19
CA GLY A 10 6.56 18.48 30.20
C GLY A 10 5.14 18.21 29.67
N CYS A 11 4.16 18.99 30.16
CA CYS A 11 2.77 18.86 29.69
C CYS A 11 2.64 19.20 28.21
N TRP A 12 3.30 20.22 27.70
CA TRP A 12 3.33 20.58 26.29
C TRP A 12 3.96 19.48 25.40
N THR A 13 5.03 18.86 25.88
CA THR A 13 5.71 17.75 25.15
C THR A 13 4.81 16.53 25.06
N VAL A 14 4.14 16.16 26.14
CA VAL A 14 3.18 15.05 26.18
C VAL A 14 2.00 15.33 25.25
N LEU A 15 1.46 16.54 25.28
CA LEU A 15 0.34 16.92 24.41
C LEU A 15 0.71 16.83 22.93
N ASN A 16 1.90 17.32 22.56
CA ASN A 16 2.40 17.21 21.19
C ASN A 16 2.66 15.76 20.77
N PHE A 17 3.16 14.94 21.68
CA PHE A 17 3.38 13.51 21.44
C PHE A 17 2.06 12.80 21.16
N VAL A 18 1.05 12.99 22.00
CA VAL A 18 -0.29 12.42 21.81
C VAL A 18 -0.93 12.88 20.51
N ARG A 19 -0.85 14.17 20.21
CA ARG A 19 -1.34 14.73 18.94
C ARG A 19 -0.69 14.06 17.71
N ASN A 20 0.63 13.93 17.72
CA ASN A 20 1.36 13.29 16.62
C ASN A 20 0.99 11.81 16.49
N LEU A 21 0.77 11.11 17.60
CA LEU A 21 0.37 9.73 17.64
C LEU A 21 -1.03 9.53 17.04
N VAL A 22 -1.97 10.41 17.40
CA VAL A 22 -3.33 10.42 16.82
C VAL A 22 -3.31 10.73 15.33
N MET A 23 -2.54 11.74 14.91
CA MET A 23 -2.41 12.10 13.49
C MET A 23 -1.84 10.94 12.68
N ASN A 24 -0.79 10.27 13.18
CA ASN A 24 -0.23 9.11 12.51
C ASN A 24 -1.24 7.94 12.43
N ALA A 25 -2.01 7.69 13.48
CA ALA A 25 -3.04 6.66 13.49
C ALA A 25 -4.14 6.95 12.45
N VAL A 26 -4.57 8.20 12.31
CA VAL A 26 -5.55 8.62 11.29
C VAL A 26 -4.99 8.40 9.89
N PHE A 27 -3.73 8.77 9.63
CA PHE A 27 -3.08 8.53 8.35
C PHE A 27 -2.98 7.05 8.01
N ILE A 28 -2.63 6.20 8.99
CA ILE A 28 -2.56 4.75 8.82
C ILE A 28 -3.93 4.18 8.47
N LEU A 29 -4.97 4.57 9.21
CA LEU A 29 -6.35 4.14 8.94
C LEU A 29 -6.83 4.57 7.55
N PHE A 30 -6.55 5.80 7.15
CA PHE A 30 -6.92 6.30 5.83
C PHE A 30 -6.21 5.52 4.70
N THR A 31 -4.91 5.28 4.86
CA THR A 31 -4.11 4.51 3.89
C THR A 31 -4.61 3.07 3.81
N LEU A 32 -4.92 2.45 4.95
CA LEU A 32 -5.47 1.09 5.00
C LEU A 32 -6.83 1.02 4.28
N CYS A 33 -7.70 1.99 4.51
CA CYS A 33 -9.01 2.07 3.86
C CYS A 33 -8.87 2.20 2.33
N LEU A 34 -8.01 3.09 1.85
CA LEU A 34 -7.73 3.23 0.42
C LEU A 34 -7.19 1.94 -0.19
N LEU A 35 -6.23 1.31 0.48
CA LEU A 35 -5.62 0.06 0.01
C LEU A 35 -6.67 -1.06 -0.09
N THR A 36 -7.56 -1.15 0.90
CA THR A 36 -8.67 -2.12 0.92
C THR A 36 -9.62 -1.88 -0.24
N PHE A 37 -10.01 -0.64 -0.50
CA PHE A 37 -10.87 -0.29 -1.64
C PHE A 37 -10.23 -0.66 -2.98
N ILE A 38 -8.96 -0.34 -3.18
CA ILE A 38 -8.22 -0.68 -4.40
C ILE A 38 -8.11 -2.20 -4.55
N GLY A 39 -7.80 -2.92 -3.46
CA GLY A 39 -7.69 -4.38 -3.45
C GLY A 39 -9.03 -5.07 -3.78
N LEU A 40 -10.13 -4.61 -3.18
CA LEU A 40 -11.49 -5.11 -3.46
C LEU A 40 -11.89 -4.86 -4.92
N PHE A 41 -11.64 -3.65 -5.42
CA PHE A 41 -11.96 -3.29 -6.80
C PHE A 41 -11.15 -4.14 -7.80
N ALA A 42 -9.86 -4.33 -7.55
CA ALA A 42 -9.02 -5.19 -8.39
C ALA A 42 -9.47 -6.65 -8.35
N ALA A 43 -9.81 -7.17 -7.16
CA ALA A 43 -10.31 -8.53 -7.01
C ALA A 43 -11.64 -8.74 -7.76
N TRP A 44 -12.58 -7.81 -7.60
CA TRP A 44 -13.84 -7.82 -8.31
C TRP A 44 -13.65 -7.77 -9.84
N ALA A 45 -12.78 -6.91 -10.32
CA ALA A 45 -12.47 -6.78 -11.75
C ALA A 45 -11.91 -8.08 -12.31
N VAL A 46 -10.98 -8.74 -11.62
CA VAL A 46 -10.39 -10.01 -12.09
C VAL A 46 -11.40 -11.15 -12.03
N VAL A 47 -12.20 -11.26 -10.96
CA VAL A 47 -13.25 -12.30 -10.85
C VAL A 47 -14.31 -12.13 -11.95
N SER A 48 -14.61 -10.89 -12.33
CA SER A 48 -15.61 -10.58 -13.39
C SER A 48 -15.12 -10.86 -14.81
N LEU A 49 -13.83 -11.16 -15.00
CA LEU A 49 -13.30 -11.52 -16.33
C LEU A 49 -13.90 -12.85 -16.83
N LYS A 50 -14.42 -12.82 -18.04
CA LYS A 50 -15.01 -14.01 -18.69
C LYS A 50 -13.95 -14.98 -19.25
N ASN A 51 -12.75 -14.45 -19.58
CA ASN A 51 -11.67 -15.24 -20.17
C ASN A 51 -10.79 -15.81 -19.07
N GLU A 52 -10.81 -17.12 -18.88
CA GLU A 52 -10.00 -17.82 -17.88
C GLU A 52 -8.49 -17.56 -18.03
N THR A 53 -7.99 -17.48 -19.27
CA THR A 53 -6.57 -17.18 -19.53
C THR A 53 -6.17 -15.78 -19.04
N LEU A 54 -7.01 -14.78 -19.33
CA LEU A 54 -6.77 -13.40 -18.85
C LEU A 54 -6.84 -13.32 -17.33
N LYS A 55 -7.76 -14.04 -16.71
CA LYS A 55 -7.91 -14.12 -15.27
C LYS A 55 -6.64 -14.66 -14.60
N VAL A 56 -6.08 -15.75 -15.11
CA VAL A 56 -4.86 -16.36 -14.62
C VAL A 56 -3.64 -15.43 -14.79
N ILE A 57 -3.54 -14.76 -15.95
CA ILE A 57 -2.44 -13.82 -16.22
C ILE A 57 -2.51 -12.60 -15.27
N CYS A 58 -3.69 -11.98 -15.15
CA CYS A 58 -3.88 -10.84 -14.24
C CYS A 58 -3.61 -11.22 -12.79
N ASP A 59 -4.08 -12.37 -12.35
CA ASP A 59 -3.84 -12.89 -11.01
C ASP A 59 -2.34 -13.11 -10.77
N GLY A 60 -1.64 -13.72 -11.73
CA GLY A 60 -0.20 -13.90 -11.65
C GLY A 60 0.57 -12.59 -11.52
N ILE A 61 0.24 -11.58 -12.34
CA ILE A 61 0.88 -10.26 -12.31
C ILE A 61 0.62 -9.54 -10.98
N LEU A 62 -0.63 -9.55 -10.50
CA LEU A 62 -1.01 -8.88 -9.26
C LEU A 62 -0.41 -9.54 -8.02
N THR A 63 -0.17 -10.84 -8.06
CA THR A 63 0.42 -11.60 -6.95
C THR A 63 1.95 -11.73 -7.04
N LEU A 64 2.55 -11.34 -8.17
CA LEU A 64 3.98 -11.46 -8.41
C LEU A 64 4.86 -10.80 -7.32
N PRO A 65 4.53 -9.58 -6.80
CA PRO A 65 5.32 -8.98 -5.72
C PRO A 65 5.36 -9.82 -4.43
N LEU A 66 4.33 -10.63 -4.18
CA LEU A 66 4.26 -11.48 -2.98
C LEU A 66 5.21 -12.70 -3.07
N VAL A 67 5.43 -13.19 -4.28
CA VAL A 67 6.29 -14.35 -4.53
C VAL A 67 7.77 -13.95 -4.52
N LEU A 68 8.08 -12.72 -4.88
CA LEU A 68 9.45 -12.21 -4.89
C LEU A 68 9.96 -11.97 -3.45
N PRO A 69 11.22 -12.35 -3.16
CA PRO A 69 11.85 -11.93 -1.92
C PRO A 69 11.80 -10.40 -1.76
N PRO A 70 11.56 -9.87 -0.55
CA PRO A 70 11.44 -8.42 -0.31
C PRO A 70 12.63 -7.60 -0.83
N THR A 71 13.83 -8.18 -0.77
CA THR A 71 15.05 -7.56 -1.31
C THR A 71 15.01 -7.39 -2.82
N VAL A 72 14.49 -8.39 -3.55
CA VAL A 72 14.34 -8.35 -5.01
C VAL A 72 13.27 -7.36 -5.42
N ALA A 73 12.14 -7.34 -4.71
CA ALA A 73 11.08 -6.36 -4.94
C ALA A 73 11.56 -4.93 -4.66
N GLY A 74 12.32 -4.71 -3.59
CA GLY A 74 12.94 -3.41 -3.30
C GLY A 74 13.94 -2.98 -4.38
N PHE A 75 14.77 -3.90 -4.87
CA PHE A 75 15.67 -3.64 -5.98
C PHE A 75 14.92 -3.28 -7.27
N PHE A 76 13.83 -3.98 -7.55
CA PHE A 76 13.00 -3.72 -8.72
C PHE A 76 12.33 -2.35 -8.66
N LEU A 77 11.82 -1.95 -7.49
CA LEU A 77 11.30 -0.61 -7.26
C LEU A 77 12.38 0.45 -7.44
N LEU A 78 13.58 0.22 -6.92
CA LEU A 78 14.71 1.13 -7.10
C LEU A 78 15.13 1.22 -8.57
N TYR A 79 15.08 0.10 -9.30
CA TYR A 79 15.38 0.05 -10.71
C TYR A 79 14.34 0.85 -11.54
N LEU A 80 13.05 0.77 -11.19
CA LEU A 80 11.99 1.50 -11.89
C LEU A 80 12.00 3.00 -11.57
N PHE A 81 12.11 3.36 -10.29
CA PHE A 81 11.98 4.74 -9.80
C PHE A 81 13.32 5.44 -9.55
N GLY A 82 14.43 4.82 -9.92
CA GLY A 82 15.76 5.41 -9.77
C GLY A 82 15.91 6.72 -10.54
N VAL A 83 16.73 7.63 -10.00
CA VAL A 83 16.93 9.00 -10.53
C VAL A 83 17.38 9.03 -12.00
N LYS A 84 18.09 8.00 -12.47
CA LYS A 84 18.60 7.87 -13.84
C LYS A 84 17.67 7.05 -14.76
N ARG A 85 16.51 6.64 -14.28
CA ARG A 85 15.55 5.83 -15.04
C ARG A 85 14.40 6.67 -15.60
N PRO A 86 13.78 6.27 -16.71
CA PRO A 86 12.77 7.08 -17.39
C PRO A 86 11.59 7.45 -16.49
N ILE A 87 11.12 6.51 -15.64
CA ILE A 87 10.02 6.77 -14.72
C ILE A 87 10.47 7.74 -13.62
N GLY A 88 11.66 7.53 -13.03
CA GLY A 88 12.20 8.44 -12.01
C GLY A 88 12.46 9.85 -12.55
N GLN A 89 12.97 9.97 -13.77
CA GLN A 89 13.19 11.26 -14.46
C GLN A 89 11.86 11.98 -14.72
N PHE A 90 10.84 11.26 -15.16
CA PHE A 90 9.51 11.82 -15.37
C PHE A 90 8.96 12.46 -14.08
N PHE A 91 9.09 11.78 -12.94
CA PHE A 91 8.65 12.33 -11.65
C PHE A 91 9.49 13.51 -11.18
N ILE A 92 10.77 13.54 -11.48
CA ILE A 92 11.66 14.68 -11.16
C ILE A 92 11.31 15.88 -12.03
N GLU A 93 11.08 15.67 -13.32
CA GLU A 93 10.82 16.73 -14.29
C GLU A 93 9.45 17.38 -14.10
N TYR A 94 8.39 16.56 -13.87
CA TYR A 94 7.02 17.07 -13.72
C TYR A 94 6.65 17.48 -12.29
N PHE A 95 7.14 16.77 -11.29
CA PHE A 95 6.76 16.97 -9.88
C PHE A 95 7.91 17.51 -9.02
N SER A 96 9.10 17.65 -9.57
CA SER A 96 10.33 18.04 -8.83
C SER A 96 10.62 17.16 -7.60
N VAL A 97 10.12 15.91 -7.62
CA VAL A 97 10.21 14.98 -6.48
C VAL A 97 11.12 13.82 -6.84
N LYS A 98 12.16 13.63 -6.01
CA LYS A 98 13.02 12.44 -6.08
C LYS A 98 12.35 11.32 -5.27
N ILE A 99 11.83 10.29 -5.95
CA ILE A 99 11.19 9.14 -5.29
C ILE A 99 12.24 8.27 -4.61
N ALA A 100 13.33 7.94 -5.31
CA ALA A 100 14.39 7.11 -4.76
C ALA A 100 15.00 7.73 -3.49
N PHE A 101 15.13 6.92 -2.43
CA PHE A 101 15.65 7.32 -1.11
C PHE A 101 14.82 8.39 -0.38
N SER A 102 13.54 8.53 -0.70
CA SER A 102 12.61 9.42 -0.01
C SER A 102 11.59 8.63 0.82
N TRP A 103 10.85 9.32 1.69
CA TRP A 103 9.72 8.74 2.41
C TRP A 103 8.65 8.16 1.47
N ILE A 104 8.53 8.72 0.25
CA ILE A 104 7.62 8.24 -0.79
C ILE A 104 8.01 6.82 -1.23
N ALA A 105 9.31 6.52 -1.36
CA ALA A 105 9.78 5.18 -1.68
C ALA A 105 9.36 4.16 -0.61
N THR A 106 9.38 4.53 0.66
CA THR A 106 8.92 3.68 1.76
C THR A 106 7.42 3.37 1.66
N VAL A 107 6.62 4.39 1.34
CA VAL A 107 5.16 4.21 1.12
C VAL A 107 4.91 3.31 -0.09
N LEU A 108 5.59 3.54 -1.21
CA LEU A 108 5.47 2.70 -2.41
C LEU A 108 5.86 1.25 -2.14
N ALA A 109 6.95 1.01 -1.41
CA ALA A 109 7.36 -0.33 -1.02
C ALA A 109 6.31 -1.01 -0.12
N ALA A 110 5.78 -0.30 0.87
CA ALA A 110 4.75 -0.81 1.75
C ALA A 110 3.47 -1.16 0.99
N VAL A 111 3.01 -0.29 0.09
CA VAL A 111 1.84 -0.53 -0.77
C VAL A 111 2.07 -1.73 -1.69
N THR A 112 3.23 -1.81 -2.35
CA THR A 112 3.56 -2.91 -3.27
C THR A 112 3.55 -4.27 -2.58
N MET A 113 3.96 -4.34 -1.30
CA MET A 113 3.95 -5.58 -0.53
C MET A 113 2.59 -5.91 0.08
N SER A 114 1.83 -4.89 0.52
CA SER A 114 0.53 -5.08 1.16
C SER A 114 -0.60 -5.33 0.18
N PHE A 115 -0.53 -4.73 -1.01
CA PHE A 115 -1.58 -4.82 -2.02
C PHE A 115 -1.89 -6.27 -2.47
N PRO A 116 -0.91 -7.12 -2.81
CA PRO A 116 -1.19 -8.50 -3.21
C PRO A 116 -1.86 -9.33 -2.12
N LEU A 117 -1.52 -9.06 -0.85
CA LEU A 117 -2.12 -9.74 0.29
C LEU A 117 -3.61 -9.40 0.42
N MET A 118 -3.94 -8.11 0.33
CA MET A 118 -5.33 -7.63 0.33
C MET A 118 -6.12 -8.15 -0.86
N TYR A 119 -5.53 -8.12 -2.05
CA TYR A 119 -6.11 -8.65 -3.28
C TYR A 119 -6.47 -10.13 -3.14
N ARG A 120 -5.55 -10.97 -2.66
CA ARG A 120 -5.78 -12.42 -2.49
C ARG A 120 -6.86 -12.71 -1.46
N SER A 121 -6.88 -11.98 -0.36
CA SER A 121 -7.92 -12.11 0.67
C SER A 121 -9.30 -11.76 0.11
N ALA A 122 -9.41 -10.66 -0.61
CA ALA A 122 -10.64 -10.22 -1.25
C ALA A 122 -11.11 -11.20 -2.33
N ARG A 123 -10.20 -11.67 -3.18
CA ARG A 123 -10.51 -12.65 -4.21
C ARG A 123 -11.03 -13.97 -3.61
N GLY A 124 -10.37 -14.49 -2.58
CA GLY A 124 -10.83 -15.70 -1.89
C GLY A 124 -12.24 -15.56 -1.30
N ALA A 125 -12.58 -14.38 -0.77
CA ALA A 125 -13.92 -14.10 -0.29
C ALA A 125 -14.95 -14.09 -1.43
N PHE A 126 -14.67 -13.48 -2.56
CA PHE A 126 -15.57 -13.48 -3.72
C PHE A 126 -15.78 -14.89 -4.30
N GLU A 127 -14.72 -15.69 -4.39
CA GLU A 127 -14.83 -17.08 -4.88
C GLU A 127 -15.69 -17.96 -3.95
N GLN A 128 -15.59 -17.77 -2.64
CA GLN A 128 -16.44 -18.48 -1.67
C GLN A 128 -17.92 -18.09 -1.81
N VAL A 129 -18.23 -16.82 -1.97
CA VAL A 129 -19.61 -16.35 -2.18
C VAL A 129 -20.21 -16.94 -3.45
N ASP A 130 -19.45 -16.99 -4.55
CA ASP A 130 -19.89 -17.56 -5.82
C ASP A 130 -20.16 -19.08 -5.70
N GLN A 131 -19.33 -19.82 -4.97
CA GLN A 131 -19.56 -21.24 -4.69
C GLN A 131 -20.83 -21.49 -3.86
N ILE A 132 -21.08 -20.68 -2.82
CA ILE A 132 -22.28 -20.79 -2.01
C ILE A 132 -23.53 -20.49 -2.86
N GLY A 133 -23.47 -19.46 -3.71
CA GLY A 133 -24.57 -19.11 -4.61
C GLY A 133 -24.92 -20.24 -5.59
N ARG A 134 -23.93 -20.97 -6.11
CA ARG A 134 -24.14 -22.12 -7.00
C ARG A 134 -24.66 -23.37 -6.27
N ALA A 135 -24.33 -23.55 -5.00
CA ALA A 135 -24.78 -24.69 -4.20
C ALA A 135 -26.27 -24.59 -3.81
N HIS A 136 -26.86 -23.40 -3.85
CA HIS A 136 -28.26 -23.16 -3.52
C HIS A 136 -29.21 -23.15 -4.75
N VAL A 137 -28.69 -23.31 -5.94
CA VAL A 137 -29.49 -23.43 -7.20
C VAL A 137 -29.50 -24.86 -7.69
#